data_ee770cd736adbf44812c6c69faebc09b
#
_entry.id   ee770cd736adbf44812c6c69faebc09b
#
_cell.length_a   1.000
_cell.length_b   1.000
_cell.length_c   1.000
_cell.angle_alpha   90.00
_cell.angle_beta   90.00
_cell.angle_gamma   90.00
#
_symmetry.space_group_name_H-M   'P 1'
#
loop_
_entity.id
_entity.type
_entity.pdbx_description
1 polymer ?
#
loop_
_entity_poly.entity_id
_entity_poly.type
_entity_poly.pdbx_seq_one_letter_code
_entity_poly.pdbx_strand_id
1 'polypeptide(L)'
;MGNSIYDSEVIYKYLSFLKFEGHFRRLVLRHIVSILLSVFMAGYKGKTVQMSENSEKCRTTVAHFLNHGQWDDDLLEQILRREVIRRIYDESERTGEPVFCIADDTISSKTKPSSQAKHPIQDAYFHQSHLKKKQDYGHQAVGVMLSCNGLVLNYAIVMYDKSQSKIQIVCDIAEELPIAPVPSFFLCDCWYSCTKVMDAFLLKGFYTIGALKTNRIIFPADVRQNISRFARFILKTDPNVNLVTVGKRQYYVYRYEGRLNDLENAVVLISYPKGAFGIPGALRSFICTDCSLSTSQILNNYLQRWTIEVFFRQAKQSLALDKYQIRSSKGIRRFWLLMSVAHYICCMASGKECSFERGYEVIQKQLLTERITYIYNCGAARVSLDSVLALVA
;
A
#
# COMPACT_ATOMS: atom_id res chain seq x y z
N MET A 1 31.66 -5.63 22.87
CA MET A 1 31.64 -4.22 22.45
C MET A 1 30.25 -3.72 22.70
N GLY A 2 30.05 -2.70 23.53
CA GLY A 2 28.72 -2.28 23.93
C GLY A 2 27.94 -1.69 22.77
N ASN A 3 26.91 -2.39 22.31
CA ASN A 3 25.92 -1.81 21.41
C ASN A 3 25.20 -0.70 22.18
N SER A 4 25.12 0.47 21.61
CA SER A 4 24.31 1.57 22.15
C SER A 4 22.84 1.12 22.15
N ILE A 5 22.05 1.51 23.16
CA ILE A 5 20.58 1.26 23.19
C ILE A 5 19.86 1.81 21.95
N TYR A 6 20.51 2.70 21.21
CA TYR A 6 20.03 3.32 19.97
C TYR A 6 20.44 2.55 18.70
N ASP A 7 21.16 1.42 18.86
CA ASP A 7 21.65 0.57 17.77
C ASP A 7 21.01 -0.80 17.91
N SER A 8 20.18 -1.23 16.97
CA SER A 8 19.41 -2.46 17.07
C SER A 8 19.91 -3.51 16.09
N GLU A 9 20.44 -4.62 16.61
CA GLU A 9 20.81 -5.80 15.81
C GLU A 9 19.57 -6.40 15.13
N VAL A 10 18.41 -6.33 15.78
CA VAL A 10 17.14 -6.81 15.22
C VAL A 10 16.81 -6.07 13.94
N ILE A 11 16.89 -4.73 13.94
CA ILE A 11 16.60 -3.92 12.74
C ILE A 11 17.66 -4.19 11.66
N TYR A 12 18.95 -4.20 12.00
CA TYR A 12 20.02 -4.50 11.03
C TYR A 12 19.86 -5.86 10.39
N LYS A 13 19.47 -6.90 11.14
CA LYS A 13 19.18 -8.23 10.60
C LYS A 13 18.18 -8.18 9.45
N TYR A 14 17.10 -7.40 9.58
CA TYR A 14 16.10 -7.30 8.50
C TYR A 14 16.53 -6.34 7.38
N LEU A 15 17.29 -5.29 7.70
CA LEU A 15 17.87 -4.41 6.67
C LEU A 15 18.92 -5.12 5.82
N SER A 16 19.60 -6.15 6.36
CA SER A 16 20.56 -6.95 5.59
C SER A 16 19.92 -7.67 4.40
N PHE A 17 18.62 -8.01 4.46
CA PHE A 17 17.87 -8.53 3.31
C PHE A 17 17.79 -7.54 2.15
N LEU A 18 17.82 -6.26 2.46
CA LEU A 18 17.84 -5.17 1.48
C LEU A 18 19.27 -4.75 1.09
N LYS A 19 20.29 -5.36 1.70
CA LYS A 19 21.72 -5.08 1.46
C LYS A 19 22.09 -3.58 1.58
N PHE A 20 21.41 -2.84 2.44
CA PHE A 20 21.62 -1.39 2.62
C PHE A 20 23.05 -1.03 3.03
N GLU A 21 23.75 -1.92 3.75
CA GLU A 21 25.13 -1.72 4.19
C GLU A 21 26.12 -1.53 3.02
N GLY A 22 25.83 -2.13 1.87
CA GLY A 22 26.63 -1.95 0.64
C GLY A 22 26.36 -0.64 -0.10
N HIS A 23 25.28 0.07 0.22
CA HIS A 23 24.81 1.24 -0.53
C HIS A 23 24.84 2.54 0.27
N PHE A 24 24.68 2.47 1.60
CA PHE A 24 24.59 3.65 2.46
C PHE A 24 25.73 3.74 3.46
N ARG A 25 26.20 4.98 3.70
CA ARG A 25 27.20 5.25 4.74
C ARG A 25 26.62 4.89 6.12
N ARG A 26 27.48 4.44 7.04
CA ARG A 26 27.10 4.06 8.40
C ARG A 26 26.26 5.09 9.15
N LEU A 27 26.52 6.41 8.96
CA LEU A 27 25.73 7.47 9.58
C LEU A 27 24.29 7.51 9.05
N VAL A 28 24.09 7.30 7.74
CA VAL A 28 22.76 7.24 7.13
C VAL A 28 21.99 6.03 7.68
N LEU A 29 22.63 4.87 7.74
CA LEU A 29 22.02 3.64 8.30
C LEU A 29 21.60 3.83 9.76
N ARG A 30 22.44 4.45 10.59
CA ARG A 30 22.09 4.75 11.99
C ARG A 30 20.84 5.64 12.10
N HIS A 31 20.70 6.65 11.25
CA HIS A 31 19.47 7.46 11.23
C HIS A 31 18.25 6.65 10.78
N ILE A 32 18.39 5.81 9.75
CA ILE A 32 17.33 4.93 9.30
C ILE A 32 16.91 3.99 10.44
N VAL A 33 17.87 3.32 11.09
CA VAL A 33 17.62 2.41 12.22
C VAL A 33 16.91 3.13 13.35
N SER A 34 17.35 4.31 13.77
CA SER A 34 16.73 5.04 14.88
C SER A 34 15.29 5.48 14.57
N ILE A 35 14.99 5.83 13.31
CA ILE A 35 13.62 6.15 12.89
C ILE A 35 12.76 4.89 12.89
N LEU A 36 13.26 3.77 12.36
CA LEU A 36 12.55 2.49 12.37
C LEU A 36 12.30 1.99 13.80
N LEU A 37 13.30 2.07 14.70
CA LEU A 37 13.13 1.80 16.12
C LEU A 37 11.95 2.58 16.70
N SER A 38 11.91 3.88 16.45
CA SER A 38 10.85 4.75 16.96
C SER A 38 9.47 4.34 16.43
N VAL A 39 9.39 3.94 15.17
CA VAL A 39 8.14 3.48 14.54
C VAL A 39 7.61 2.21 15.21
N PHE A 40 8.49 1.32 15.64
CA PHE A 40 8.09 0.07 16.31
C PHE A 40 7.88 0.22 17.82
N MET A 41 8.23 1.36 18.42
CA MET A 41 8.00 1.59 19.84
C MET A 41 6.52 1.86 20.15
N ALA A 42 6.05 1.32 21.27
CA ALA A 42 4.69 1.54 21.73
C ALA A 42 4.39 3.04 21.92
N GLY A 43 3.23 3.48 21.45
CA GLY A 43 2.80 4.89 21.59
C GLY A 43 3.40 5.85 20.57
N TYR A 44 4.11 5.39 19.54
CA TYR A 44 4.62 6.25 18.48
C TYR A 44 3.48 7.00 17.75
N LYS A 45 3.61 8.32 17.65
CA LYS A 45 2.60 9.23 17.08
C LYS A 45 3.13 10.09 15.92
N GLY A 46 4.18 9.63 15.23
CA GLY A 46 4.74 10.33 14.06
C GLY A 46 5.49 11.63 14.38
N LYS A 47 5.91 11.85 15.62
CA LYS A 47 6.61 13.07 16.03
C LYS A 47 8.13 12.89 15.90
N THR A 48 8.81 13.89 15.35
CA THR A 48 10.29 13.90 15.28
C THR A 48 10.96 13.92 16.66
N VAL A 49 10.28 14.41 17.70
CA VAL A 49 10.74 14.30 19.09
C VAL A 49 10.85 12.83 19.50
N GLN A 50 9.80 12.03 19.24
CA GLN A 50 9.83 10.60 19.55
C GLN A 50 10.91 9.84 18.77
N MET A 51 11.23 10.28 17.55
CA MET A 51 12.35 9.72 16.79
C MET A 51 13.70 10.04 17.45
N SER A 52 13.83 11.21 18.10
CA SER A 52 15.07 11.57 18.80
C SER A 52 15.25 10.86 20.14
N GLU A 53 14.17 10.42 20.78
CA GLU A 53 14.20 9.62 22.00
C GLU A 53 14.86 8.22 21.77
N ASN A 54 14.83 7.74 20.53
CA ASN A 54 15.49 6.50 20.11
C ASN A 54 16.75 6.76 19.25
N SER A 55 17.44 7.85 19.49
CA SER A 55 18.61 8.28 18.72
C SER A 55 19.62 8.99 19.63
N GLU A 56 20.90 8.80 19.39
CA GLU A 56 21.97 9.63 19.98
C GLU A 56 21.91 11.10 19.51
N LYS A 57 21.00 11.42 18.61
CA LYS A 57 20.90 12.73 17.95
C LYS A 57 19.68 13.48 18.43
N CYS A 58 19.85 14.80 18.58
CA CYS A 58 18.75 15.67 18.96
C CYS A 58 17.68 15.78 17.84
N ARG A 59 16.49 16.23 18.21
CA ARG A 59 15.33 16.41 17.31
C ARG A 59 15.67 17.18 16.02
N THR A 60 16.49 18.23 16.14
CA THR A 60 16.86 19.06 14.97
C THR A 60 17.69 18.28 13.96
N THR A 61 18.59 17.41 14.43
CA THR A 61 19.39 16.54 13.55
C THR A 61 18.51 15.49 12.84
N VAL A 62 17.58 14.86 13.56
CA VAL A 62 16.63 13.91 12.96
C VAL A 62 15.73 14.61 11.93
N ALA A 63 15.22 15.80 12.29
CA ALA A 63 14.42 16.60 11.35
C ALA A 63 15.24 17.02 10.12
N HIS A 64 16.51 17.42 10.30
CA HIS A 64 17.42 17.75 9.21
C HIS A 64 17.68 16.56 8.30
N PHE A 65 17.89 15.36 8.87
CA PHE A 65 18.07 14.13 8.08
C PHE A 65 16.91 13.86 7.14
N LEU A 66 15.67 14.01 7.61
CA LEU A 66 14.49 13.83 6.78
C LEU A 66 14.32 14.94 5.74
N ASN A 67 14.49 16.22 6.16
CA ASN A 67 14.14 17.35 5.32
C ASN A 67 15.26 17.79 4.36
N HIS A 68 16.52 17.69 4.79
CA HIS A 68 17.68 18.30 4.10
C HIS A 68 18.87 17.34 3.96
N GLY A 69 18.86 16.19 4.65
CA GLY A 69 19.97 15.25 4.61
C GLY A 69 20.34 14.86 3.18
N GLN A 70 21.65 14.81 2.90
CA GLN A 70 22.19 14.41 1.60
C GLN A 70 22.39 12.89 1.57
N TRP A 71 21.30 12.17 1.44
CA TRP A 71 21.29 10.72 1.23
C TRP A 71 20.31 10.37 0.10
N ASP A 72 20.61 9.31 -0.59
CA ASP A 72 19.91 8.89 -1.79
C ASP A 72 18.64 8.09 -1.42
N ASP A 73 17.52 8.80 -1.31
CA ASP A 73 16.22 8.20 -1.02
C ASP A 73 15.64 7.48 -2.27
N ASP A 74 15.99 7.93 -3.47
CA ASP A 74 15.58 7.26 -4.71
C ASP A 74 16.25 5.89 -4.83
N LEU A 75 17.53 5.78 -4.49
CA LEU A 75 18.24 4.50 -4.42
C LEU A 75 17.60 3.55 -3.40
N LEU A 76 17.21 4.07 -2.21
CA LEU A 76 16.54 3.25 -1.19
C LEU A 76 15.21 2.71 -1.72
N GLU A 77 14.42 3.55 -2.38
CA GLU A 77 13.16 3.15 -2.99
C GLU A 77 13.37 2.08 -4.07
N GLN A 78 14.34 2.27 -4.95
CA GLN A 78 14.68 1.31 -6.00
C GLN A 78 15.10 -0.06 -5.41
N ILE A 79 15.90 -0.07 -4.35
CA ILE A 79 16.32 -1.31 -3.68
C ILE A 79 15.11 -2.03 -3.10
N LEU A 80 14.24 -1.30 -2.38
CA LEU A 80 13.03 -1.88 -1.80
C LEU A 80 12.11 -2.45 -2.87
N ARG A 81 11.80 -1.68 -3.93
CA ARG A 81 10.95 -2.11 -5.06
C ARG A 81 11.51 -3.35 -5.74
N ARG A 82 12.83 -3.38 -6.00
CA ARG A 82 13.50 -4.54 -6.61
C ARG A 82 13.38 -5.80 -5.76
N GLU A 83 13.56 -5.67 -4.45
CA GLU A 83 13.42 -6.80 -3.53
C GLU A 83 11.97 -7.28 -3.42
N VAL A 84 10.99 -6.38 -3.42
CA VAL A 84 9.56 -6.72 -3.46
C VAL A 84 9.23 -7.51 -4.73
N ILE A 85 9.64 -6.99 -5.91
CA ILE A 85 9.45 -7.69 -7.19
C ILE A 85 10.09 -9.08 -7.12
N ARG A 86 11.35 -9.16 -6.73
CA ARG A 86 12.07 -10.44 -6.66
C ARG A 86 11.29 -11.47 -5.84
N ARG A 87 10.84 -11.12 -4.65
CA ARG A 87 10.11 -12.06 -3.78
C ARG A 87 8.76 -12.48 -4.34
N ILE A 88 8.03 -11.54 -4.87
CA ILE A 88 6.69 -11.82 -5.42
C ILE A 88 6.80 -12.65 -6.71
N TYR A 89 7.77 -12.34 -7.57
CA TYR A 89 7.96 -13.05 -8.83
C TYR A 89 8.58 -14.44 -8.61
N ASP A 90 9.57 -14.58 -7.71
CA ASP A 90 10.11 -15.89 -7.29
C ASP A 90 8.99 -16.80 -6.74
N GLU A 91 8.04 -16.23 -5.97
CA GLU A 91 6.89 -16.99 -5.46
C GLU A 91 5.92 -17.40 -6.59
N SER A 92 5.68 -16.51 -7.55
CA SER A 92 4.84 -16.79 -8.72
C SER A 92 5.46 -17.87 -9.62
N GLU A 93 6.76 -17.78 -9.90
CA GLU A 93 7.48 -18.81 -10.68
C GLU A 93 7.46 -20.17 -9.96
N ARG A 94 7.65 -20.17 -8.64
CA ARG A 94 7.65 -21.38 -7.82
C ARG A 94 6.30 -22.08 -7.76
N THR A 95 5.20 -21.31 -7.74
CA THR A 95 3.85 -21.85 -7.52
C THR A 95 3.01 -21.96 -8.79
N GLY A 96 3.35 -21.21 -9.84
CA GLY A 96 2.51 -21.02 -11.01
C GLY A 96 1.30 -20.10 -10.77
N GLU A 97 1.19 -19.51 -9.56
CA GLU A 97 0.07 -18.64 -9.20
C GLU A 97 0.26 -17.22 -9.76
N PRO A 98 -0.83 -16.53 -10.14
CA PRO A 98 -0.74 -15.19 -10.69
C PRO A 98 -0.27 -14.16 -9.66
N VAL A 99 0.42 -13.15 -10.16
CA VAL A 99 0.72 -11.94 -9.41
C VAL A 99 -0.47 -10.99 -9.48
N PHE A 100 -0.88 -10.44 -8.34
CA PHE A 100 -1.84 -9.35 -8.25
C PHE A 100 -1.10 -8.04 -7.99
N CYS A 101 -1.21 -7.11 -8.92
CA CYS A 101 -0.80 -5.71 -8.71
C CYS A 101 -2.04 -4.90 -8.35
N ILE A 102 -2.06 -4.25 -7.19
CA ILE A 102 -3.25 -3.63 -6.63
C ILE A 102 -2.97 -2.16 -6.38
N ALA A 103 -3.74 -1.26 -7.01
CA ALA A 103 -3.62 0.18 -6.81
C ALA A 103 -4.88 0.79 -6.21
N ASP A 104 -4.68 1.70 -5.25
CA ASP A 104 -5.73 2.51 -4.65
C ASP A 104 -5.10 3.79 -4.06
N ASP A 105 -5.92 4.75 -3.64
CA ASP A 105 -5.41 5.94 -3.00
C ASP A 105 -5.98 6.16 -1.59
N THR A 106 -5.24 6.90 -0.78
CA THR A 106 -5.64 7.22 0.58
C THR A 106 -5.31 8.67 0.93
N ILE A 107 -6.10 9.28 1.82
CA ILE A 107 -5.87 10.63 2.33
C ILE A 107 -5.30 10.55 3.76
N SER A 108 -4.19 11.24 3.97
CA SER A 108 -3.61 11.53 5.28
C SER A 108 -4.12 12.92 5.72
N SER A 109 -5.25 12.94 6.43
CA SER A 109 -5.91 14.18 6.85
C SER A 109 -5.03 15.04 7.74
N LYS A 110 -5.03 16.35 7.51
CA LYS A 110 -4.30 17.36 8.28
C LYS A 110 -5.21 18.55 8.59
N THR A 111 -4.88 19.26 9.64
CA THR A 111 -5.50 20.57 9.91
C THR A 111 -4.97 21.58 8.93
N LYS A 112 -5.87 22.31 8.24
CA LYS A 112 -5.48 23.41 7.37
C LYS A 112 -4.77 24.48 8.21
N PRO A 113 -3.55 24.92 7.86
CA PRO A 113 -2.87 25.97 8.57
C PRO A 113 -3.60 27.31 8.40
N SER A 114 -3.40 28.20 9.37
CA SER A 114 -3.81 29.60 9.24
C SER A 114 -3.17 30.25 8.00
N SER A 115 -3.84 31.23 7.40
CA SER A 115 -3.29 32.04 6.30
C SER A 115 -2.02 32.81 6.70
N GLN A 116 -1.84 33.04 8.00
CA GLN A 116 -0.66 33.73 8.57
C GLN A 116 0.47 32.77 8.96
N ALA A 117 0.35 31.47 8.70
CA ALA A 117 1.38 30.50 9.03
C ALA A 117 2.68 30.77 8.25
N LYS A 118 3.79 31.06 8.95
CA LYS A 118 5.10 31.34 8.32
C LYS A 118 5.66 30.16 7.53
N HIS A 119 5.37 28.93 7.97
CA HIS A 119 5.83 27.69 7.35
C HIS A 119 4.66 26.71 7.24
N PRO A 120 3.76 26.88 6.25
CA PRO A 120 2.67 25.95 6.04
C PRO A 120 3.20 24.58 5.63
N ILE A 121 2.38 23.54 5.81
CA ILE A 121 2.68 22.20 5.32
C ILE A 121 2.67 22.22 3.79
N GLN A 122 3.73 21.69 3.16
CA GLN A 122 3.90 21.66 1.71
C GLN A 122 3.05 20.53 1.10
N ASP A 123 2.60 20.70 -0.14
CA ASP A 123 1.85 19.73 -0.97
C ASP A 123 0.60 19.12 -0.30
N ALA A 124 0.05 19.81 0.69
CA ALA A 124 -1.23 19.45 1.26
C ALA A 124 -2.35 20.26 0.58
N TYR A 125 -3.38 19.55 0.13
CA TYR A 125 -4.50 20.12 -0.64
C TYR A 125 -5.84 19.63 -0.11
N PHE A 126 -6.93 20.24 -0.58
CA PHE A 126 -8.27 19.68 -0.43
C PHE A 126 -8.49 18.57 -1.44
N HIS A 127 -8.94 17.43 -0.96
CA HIS A 127 -9.30 16.23 -1.73
C HIS A 127 -10.73 15.82 -1.41
N GLN A 128 -11.45 15.29 -2.40
CA GLN A 128 -12.78 14.73 -2.16
C GLN A 128 -12.63 13.38 -1.42
N SER A 129 -13.11 13.34 -0.18
CA SER A 129 -13.16 12.11 0.60
C SER A 129 -14.53 11.43 0.46
N HIS A 130 -14.55 10.26 -0.19
CA HIS A 130 -15.77 9.44 -0.28
C HIS A 130 -16.20 8.90 1.08
N LEU A 131 -15.26 8.59 1.96
CA LEU A 131 -15.53 8.11 3.32
C LEU A 131 -16.20 9.18 4.19
N LYS A 132 -15.69 10.41 4.15
CA LYS A 132 -16.22 11.54 4.92
C LYS A 132 -17.37 12.27 4.21
N LYS A 133 -17.64 11.94 2.95
CA LYS A 133 -18.62 12.62 2.06
C LYS A 133 -18.43 14.14 2.00
N LYS A 134 -17.20 14.61 2.18
CA LYS A 134 -16.81 16.03 2.15
C LYS A 134 -15.36 16.19 1.69
N GLN A 135 -14.98 17.44 1.44
CA GLN A 135 -13.57 17.76 1.22
C GLN A 135 -12.75 17.55 2.49
N ASP A 136 -11.59 16.94 2.35
CA ASP A 136 -10.63 16.69 3.41
C ASP A 136 -9.29 17.32 3.04
N TYR A 137 -8.70 18.09 3.96
CA TYR A 137 -7.41 18.72 3.73
C TYR A 137 -6.29 17.81 4.19
N GLY A 138 -5.28 17.62 3.38
CA GLY A 138 -4.13 16.76 3.71
C GLY A 138 -3.33 16.35 2.49
N HIS A 139 -2.53 15.29 2.67
CA HIS A 139 -1.81 14.65 1.58
C HIS A 139 -2.60 13.45 1.06
N GLN A 140 -2.64 13.30 -0.25
CA GLN A 140 -3.16 12.09 -0.88
C GLN A 140 -1.99 11.26 -1.38
N ALA A 141 -2.02 9.97 -1.11
CA ALA A 141 -1.03 9.01 -1.58
C ALA A 141 -1.69 7.96 -2.48
N VAL A 142 -1.05 7.67 -3.60
CA VAL A 142 -1.33 6.47 -4.40
C VAL A 142 -0.48 5.34 -3.85
N GLY A 143 -1.11 4.29 -3.38
CA GLY A 143 -0.45 3.08 -2.91
C GLY A 143 -0.52 1.97 -3.95
N VAL A 144 0.53 1.17 -4.04
CA VAL A 144 0.58 -0.03 -4.86
C VAL A 144 1.11 -1.21 -4.06
N MET A 145 0.36 -2.30 -4.09
CA MET A 145 0.73 -3.57 -3.48
C MET A 145 1.00 -4.62 -4.57
N LEU A 146 1.95 -5.48 -4.32
CA LEU A 146 2.10 -6.73 -5.07
C LEU A 146 1.77 -7.90 -4.16
N SER A 147 1.02 -8.89 -4.68
CA SER A 147 0.75 -10.11 -3.94
C SER A 147 0.76 -11.34 -4.84
N CYS A 148 1.17 -12.48 -4.27
CA CYS A 148 1.13 -13.79 -4.90
C CYS A 148 1.03 -14.85 -3.81
N ASN A 149 0.12 -15.80 -3.93
CA ASN A 149 -0.01 -16.96 -3.03
C ASN A 149 0.01 -16.60 -1.53
N GLY A 150 -0.69 -15.52 -1.15
CA GLY A 150 -0.76 -15.05 0.25
C GLY A 150 0.40 -14.17 0.70
N LEU A 151 1.50 -14.10 -0.04
CA LEU A 151 2.55 -13.09 0.18
C LEU A 151 2.04 -11.74 -0.31
N VAL A 152 2.02 -10.73 0.57
CA VAL A 152 1.50 -9.38 0.26
C VAL A 152 2.53 -8.34 0.70
N LEU A 153 3.06 -7.57 -0.25
CA LEU A 153 4.10 -6.57 0.02
C LEU A 153 3.74 -5.21 -0.57
N ASN A 154 4.05 -4.15 0.16
CA ASN A 154 3.94 -2.80 -0.38
C ASN A 154 5.05 -2.57 -1.41
N TYR A 155 4.67 -2.20 -2.63
CA TYR A 155 5.57 -1.88 -3.73
C TYR A 155 5.89 -0.40 -3.80
N ALA A 156 4.88 0.46 -3.65
CA ALA A 156 5.05 1.91 -3.71
C ALA A 156 4.01 2.66 -2.88
N ILE A 157 4.41 3.82 -2.35
CA ILE A 157 3.54 4.88 -1.84
C ILE A 157 3.99 6.20 -2.47
N VAL A 158 3.23 6.72 -3.41
CA VAL A 158 3.57 7.94 -4.16
C VAL A 158 2.69 9.09 -3.70
N MET A 159 3.31 10.20 -3.29
CA MET A 159 2.58 11.41 -2.94
C MET A 159 1.95 12.04 -4.19
N TYR A 160 0.64 12.27 -4.14
CA TYR A 160 -0.05 13.03 -5.16
C TYR A 160 0.05 14.53 -4.85
N ASP A 161 0.92 15.22 -5.58
CA ASP A 161 1.22 16.64 -5.41
C ASP A 161 0.57 17.53 -6.49
N LYS A 162 -0.30 16.95 -7.33
CA LYS A 162 -0.97 17.58 -8.47
C LYS A 162 -0.05 17.97 -9.65
N SER A 163 1.23 17.63 -9.60
CA SER A 163 2.13 17.82 -10.75
C SER A 163 1.75 16.94 -11.93
N GLN A 164 1.18 15.77 -11.65
CA GLN A 164 0.64 14.84 -12.64
C GLN A 164 -0.65 14.20 -12.11
N SER A 165 -1.43 13.56 -12.99
CA SER A 165 -2.65 12.85 -12.58
C SER A 165 -2.34 11.54 -11.85
N LYS A 166 -3.24 11.10 -10.96
CA LYS A 166 -3.12 9.77 -10.32
C LYS A 166 -3.09 8.63 -11.35
N ILE A 167 -3.79 8.80 -12.47
CA ILE A 167 -3.75 7.87 -13.60
C ILE A 167 -2.33 7.77 -14.16
N GLN A 168 -1.65 8.92 -14.36
CA GLN A 168 -0.27 8.92 -14.85
C GLN A 168 0.68 8.25 -13.85
N ILE A 169 0.55 8.54 -12.55
CA ILE A 169 1.34 7.87 -11.50
C ILE A 169 1.23 6.35 -11.61
N VAL A 170 0.01 5.82 -11.80
CA VAL A 170 -0.21 4.37 -11.91
C VAL A 170 0.34 3.81 -13.24
N CYS A 171 0.28 4.58 -14.34
CA CYS A 171 0.91 4.20 -15.61
C CYS A 171 2.43 4.15 -15.48
N ASP A 172 3.06 5.17 -14.87
CA ASP A 172 4.51 5.21 -14.65
C ASP A 172 4.97 4.01 -13.81
N ILE A 173 4.20 3.66 -12.78
CA ILE A 173 4.45 2.45 -11.98
C ILE A 173 4.33 1.17 -12.82
N ALA A 174 3.34 1.09 -13.72
CA ALA A 174 3.22 -0.05 -14.63
C ALA A 174 4.43 -0.16 -15.56
N GLU A 175 4.93 0.97 -16.08
CA GLU A 175 6.12 1.00 -16.94
C GLU A 175 7.39 0.48 -16.25
N GLU A 176 7.53 0.73 -14.94
CA GLU A 176 8.66 0.27 -14.12
C GLU A 176 8.59 -1.22 -13.79
N LEU A 177 7.41 -1.84 -13.83
CA LEU A 177 7.26 -3.27 -13.54
C LEU A 177 7.92 -4.12 -14.64
N PRO A 178 8.66 -5.18 -14.28
CA PRO A 178 9.03 -6.22 -15.22
C PRO A 178 7.79 -6.96 -15.74
N ILE A 179 7.96 -7.66 -16.87
CA ILE A 179 6.89 -8.55 -17.37
C ILE A 179 6.60 -9.62 -16.32
N ALA A 180 5.31 -9.85 -16.06
CA ALA A 180 4.89 -10.86 -15.09
C ALA A 180 5.32 -12.27 -15.53
N PRO A 181 5.76 -13.14 -14.58
CA PRO A 181 6.22 -14.50 -14.90
C PRO A 181 5.13 -15.39 -15.52
N VAL A 182 3.89 -15.18 -15.11
CA VAL A 182 2.69 -15.85 -15.62
C VAL A 182 1.61 -14.81 -15.88
N PRO A 183 0.54 -15.13 -16.65
CA PRO A 183 -0.60 -14.24 -16.81
C PRO A 183 -1.13 -13.77 -15.44
N SER A 184 -1.13 -12.49 -15.20
CA SER A 184 -1.32 -11.87 -13.90
C SER A 184 -2.43 -10.82 -13.94
N PHE A 185 -2.76 -10.19 -12.80
CA PHE A 185 -3.92 -9.30 -12.74
C PHE A 185 -3.59 -7.97 -12.07
N PHE A 186 -4.01 -6.89 -12.72
CA PHE A 186 -4.09 -5.57 -12.11
C PHE A 186 -5.48 -5.36 -11.49
N LEU A 187 -5.54 -5.04 -10.21
CA LEU A 187 -6.79 -4.85 -9.47
C LEU A 187 -6.95 -3.39 -9.05
N CYS A 188 -8.09 -2.80 -9.37
CA CYS A 188 -8.33 -1.39 -9.06
C CYS A 188 -9.79 -1.07 -8.76
N ASP A 189 -10.02 0.13 -8.22
CA ASP A 189 -11.34 0.71 -8.13
C ASP A 189 -11.79 1.31 -9.48
N CYS A 190 -12.99 1.90 -9.51
CA CYS A 190 -13.55 2.50 -10.71
C CYS A 190 -12.84 3.79 -11.18
N TRP A 191 -11.93 4.34 -10.39
CA TRP A 191 -11.15 5.52 -10.79
C TRP A 191 -10.05 5.15 -11.77
N TYR A 192 -9.41 4.00 -11.55
CA TYR A 192 -8.28 3.53 -12.37
C TYR A 192 -8.71 2.59 -13.51
N SER A 193 -10.01 2.24 -13.61
CA SER A 193 -10.55 1.40 -14.68
C SER A 193 -10.70 2.19 -16.00
N CYS A 194 -9.61 2.68 -16.57
CA CYS A 194 -9.59 3.37 -17.86
C CYS A 194 -8.59 2.69 -18.81
N THR A 195 -8.81 2.81 -20.11
CA THR A 195 -8.04 2.15 -21.17
C THR A 195 -6.55 2.43 -21.04
N LYS A 196 -6.16 3.68 -20.80
CA LYS A 196 -4.74 4.06 -20.63
C LYS A 196 -4.02 3.20 -19.57
N VAL A 197 -4.66 2.95 -18.40
CA VAL A 197 -4.09 2.11 -17.34
C VAL A 197 -4.11 0.65 -17.74
N MET A 198 -5.23 0.19 -18.32
CA MET A 198 -5.38 -1.20 -18.76
C MET A 198 -4.30 -1.59 -19.77
N ASP A 199 -4.04 -0.71 -20.76
CA ASP A 199 -3.01 -0.94 -21.80
C ASP A 199 -1.61 -0.96 -21.19
N ALA A 200 -1.30 -0.03 -20.27
CA ALA A 200 0.01 0.01 -19.62
C ALA A 200 0.30 -1.29 -18.84
N PHE A 201 -0.69 -1.82 -18.13
CA PHE A 201 -0.55 -3.08 -17.40
C PHE A 201 -0.54 -4.31 -18.32
N LEU A 202 -1.33 -4.30 -19.40
CA LEU A 202 -1.37 -5.41 -20.35
C LEU A 202 -0.02 -5.63 -21.02
N LEU A 203 0.72 -4.56 -21.35
CA LEU A 203 2.09 -4.63 -21.86
C LEU A 203 3.08 -5.33 -20.92
N LYS A 204 2.72 -5.45 -19.64
CA LYS A 204 3.51 -6.13 -18.60
C LYS A 204 2.97 -7.52 -18.22
N GLY A 205 1.98 -8.03 -18.98
CA GLY A 205 1.37 -9.34 -18.73
C GLY A 205 0.30 -9.34 -17.62
N PHE A 206 -0.23 -8.16 -17.27
CA PHE A 206 -1.32 -8.02 -16.30
C PHE A 206 -2.63 -7.69 -16.99
N TYR A 207 -3.59 -8.60 -16.92
CA TYR A 207 -4.98 -8.32 -17.26
C TYR A 207 -5.65 -7.50 -16.16
N THR A 208 -6.58 -6.62 -16.52
CA THR A 208 -7.25 -5.78 -15.52
C THR A 208 -8.53 -6.41 -15.02
N ILE A 209 -8.70 -6.48 -13.70
CA ILE A 209 -9.98 -6.71 -13.04
C ILE A 209 -10.28 -5.50 -12.15
N GLY A 210 -11.30 -4.71 -12.53
CA GLY A 210 -11.60 -3.46 -11.83
C GLY A 210 -13.09 -3.25 -11.55
N ALA A 211 -13.41 -2.46 -10.53
CA ALA A 211 -14.75 -1.93 -10.42
C ALA A 211 -15.02 -1.01 -11.63
N LEU A 212 -16.25 -0.98 -12.11
CA LEU A 212 -16.64 -0.20 -13.27
C LEU A 212 -17.78 0.75 -12.89
N LYS A 213 -17.72 1.99 -13.39
CA LYS A 213 -18.82 2.94 -13.20
C LYS A 213 -20.04 2.48 -14.01
N THR A 214 -21.23 2.51 -13.41
CA THR A 214 -22.48 2.04 -14.04
C THR A 214 -22.99 2.94 -15.18
N ASN A 215 -22.38 4.11 -15.37
CA ASN A 215 -22.64 4.98 -16.53
C ASN A 215 -21.78 4.62 -17.77
N ARG A 216 -20.90 3.61 -17.69
CA ARG A 216 -20.12 3.15 -18.84
C ARG A 216 -21.04 2.55 -19.92
N ILE A 217 -20.63 2.72 -21.17
CA ILE A 217 -21.38 2.28 -22.33
C ILE A 217 -20.95 0.86 -22.72
N ILE A 218 -21.94 0.02 -22.93
CA ILE A 218 -21.86 -1.33 -23.50
C ILE A 218 -22.76 -1.43 -24.72
N PHE A 219 -22.65 -2.48 -25.52
CA PHE A 219 -23.39 -2.68 -26.77
C PHE A 219 -24.07 -4.06 -26.80
N PRO A 220 -24.96 -4.38 -25.85
CA PRO A 220 -25.69 -5.64 -25.90
C PRO A 220 -26.58 -5.68 -27.15
N ALA A 221 -26.49 -6.76 -27.95
CA ALA A 221 -27.11 -6.90 -29.26
C ALA A 221 -26.89 -5.67 -30.16
N ASP A 222 -25.67 -5.12 -30.15
CA ASP A 222 -25.24 -3.91 -30.89
C ASP A 222 -25.98 -2.60 -30.52
N VAL A 223 -26.82 -2.63 -29.49
CA VAL A 223 -27.53 -1.44 -29.01
C VAL A 223 -26.72 -0.69 -27.98
N ARG A 224 -26.38 0.57 -28.31
CA ARG A 224 -25.61 1.45 -27.41
C ARG A 224 -26.41 1.84 -26.18
N GLN A 225 -26.00 1.42 -25.00
CA GLN A 225 -26.64 1.86 -23.74
C GLN A 225 -25.65 1.79 -22.56
N ASN A 226 -25.94 2.55 -21.51
CA ASN A 226 -25.16 2.47 -20.29
C ASN A 226 -25.57 1.26 -19.42
N ILE A 227 -24.63 0.77 -18.61
CA ILE A 227 -24.82 -0.40 -17.74
C ILE A 227 -26.04 -0.22 -16.83
N SER A 228 -26.23 0.97 -16.22
CA SER A 228 -27.34 1.20 -15.28
C SER A 228 -28.73 1.17 -15.96
N ARG A 229 -28.81 1.56 -17.24
CA ARG A 229 -30.04 1.45 -18.02
C ARG A 229 -30.28 -0.02 -18.42
N PHE A 230 -29.27 -0.66 -18.96
CA PHE A 230 -29.33 -2.07 -19.34
C PHE A 230 -29.74 -2.97 -18.17
N ALA A 231 -29.17 -2.74 -17.00
CA ALA A 231 -29.42 -3.53 -15.79
C ALA A 231 -30.91 -3.55 -15.36
N ARG A 232 -31.73 -2.58 -15.80
CA ARG A 232 -33.18 -2.55 -15.50
C ARG A 232 -33.97 -3.60 -16.30
N PHE A 233 -33.40 -4.10 -17.40
CA PHE A 233 -34.05 -5.10 -18.28
C PHE A 233 -33.59 -6.53 -17.97
N ILE A 234 -32.58 -6.69 -17.11
CA ILE A 234 -32.07 -8.03 -16.72
C ILE A 234 -33.09 -8.71 -15.80
N LEU A 235 -33.52 -9.92 -16.18
CA LEU A 235 -34.38 -10.78 -15.38
C LEU A 235 -33.54 -11.86 -14.69
N LYS A 236 -33.99 -12.37 -13.53
CA LYS A 236 -33.34 -13.49 -12.85
C LYS A 236 -33.31 -14.78 -13.68
N THR A 237 -34.25 -14.90 -14.58
CA THR A 237 -34.38 -16.05 -15.49
C THR A 237 -33.57 -15.92 -16.77
N ASP A 238 -32.87 -14.83 -16.96
CA ASP A 238 -31.98 -14.61 -18.10
C ASP A 238 -30.86 -15.67 -18.08
N PRO A 239 -30.55 -16.36 -19.18
CA PRO A 239 -29.54 -17.41 -19.27
C PRO A 239 -28.14 -16.91 -18.94
N ASN A 240 -27.88 -15.59 -19.07
CA ASN A 240 -26.62 -14.97 -18.71
C ASN A 240 -26.53 -14.57 -17.23
N VAL A 241 -27.58 -14.78 -16.43
CA VAL A 241 -27.60 -14.52 -14.99
C VAL A 241 -27.28 -15.80 -14.23
N ASN A 242 -26.22 -15.75 -13.46
CA ASN A 242 -25.79 -16.83 -12.59
C ASN A 242 -25.84 -16.43 -11.12
N LEU A 243 -26.20 -17.35 -10.24
CA LEU A 243 -26.04 -17.18 -8.81
C LEU A 243 -24.63 -17.61 -8.42
N VAL A 244 -23.80 -16.66 -8.04
CA VAL A 244 -22.39 -16.86 -7.71
C VAL A 244 -22.16 -16.64 -6.22
N THR A 245 -21.38 -17.51 -5.59
CA THR A 245 -20.93 -17.35 -4.21
C THR A 245 -19.54 -16.73 -4.22
N VAL A 246 -19.39 -15.60 -3.52
CA VAL A 246 -18.13 -14.88 -3.37
C VAL A 246 -17.85 -14.70 -1.88
N GLY A 247 -16.83 -15.39 -1.38
CA GLY A 247 -16.61 -15.51 0.05
C GLY A 247 -17.83 -16.17 0.74
N LYS A 248 -18.46 -15.43 1.69
CA LYS A 248 -19.64 -15.91 2.43
C LYS A 248 -20.98 -15.38 1.87
N ARG A 249 -20.98 -14.67 0.76
CA ARG A 249 -22.18 -13.98 0.22
C ARG A 249 -22.53 -14.48 -1.16
N GLN A 250 -23.84 -14.44 -1.49
CA GLN A 250 -24.37 -14.83 -2.81
C GLN A 250 -24.82 -13.61 -3.59
N TYR A 251 -24.55 -13.63 -4.90
CA TYR A 251 -24.86 -12.56 -5.83
C TYR A 251 -25.48 -13.13 -7.11
N TYR A 252 -26.51 -12.46 -7.62
CA TYR A 252 -26.93 -12.64 -8.99
C TYR A 252 -26.03 -11.79 -9.89
N VAL A 253 -25.39 -12.43 -10.85
CA VAL A 253 -24.42 -11.79 -11.73
C VAL A 253 -24.79 -12.07 -13.18
N TYR A 254 -25.08 -11.00 -13.92
CA TYR A 254 -25.20 -11.06 -15.36
C TYR A 254 -23.81 -10.87 -15.97
N ARG A 255 -23.40 -11.79 -16.86
CA ARG A 255 -22.15 -11.71 -17.62
C ARG A 255 -22.46 -11.13 -19.00
N TYR A 256 -21.92 -9.99 -19.29
CA TYR A 256 -21.81 -9.42 -20.63
C TYR A 256 -20.38 -9.62 -21.12
N GLU A 257 -20.21 -10.08 -22.35
CA GLU A 257 -18.92 -10.16 -23.03
C GLU A 257 -19.07 -9.47 -24.39
N GLY A 258 -18.20 -8.50 -24.66
CA GLY A 258 -18.25 -7.74 -25.90
C GLY A 258 -17.69 -6.34 -25.77
N ARG A 259 -18.00 -5.53 -26.78
CA ARG A 259 -17.49 -4.19 -26.95
C ARG A 259 -17.98 -3.23 -25.85
N LEU A 260 -17.09 -2.39 -25.38
CA LEU A 260 -17.39 -1.15 -24.65
C LEU A 260 -17.09 0.06 -25.55
N ASN A 261 -17.41 1.28 -25.08
CA ASN A 261 -17.17 2.49 -25.88
C ASN A 261 -15.68 2.70 -26.24
N ASP A 262 -14.78 2.23 -25.39
CA ASP A 262 -13.33 2.45 -25.46
C ASP A 262 -12.51 1.14 -25.41
N LEU A 263 -13.16 -0.01 -25.53
CA LEU A 263 -12.53 -1.34 -25.59
C LEU A 263 -13.27 -2.21 -26.58
N GLU A 264 -12.55 -2.93 -27.43
CA GLU A 264 -13.16 -3.81 -28.45
C GLU A 264 -13.81 -5.03 -27.83
N ASN A 265 -13.21 -5.62 -26.80
CA ASN A 265 -13.77 -6.77 -26.09
C ASN A 265 -13.33 -6.78 -24.62
N ALA A 266 -14.27 -7.04 -23.72
CA ALA A 266 -14.04 -7.32 -22.31
C ALA A 266 -15.28 -7.99 -21.69
N VAL A 267 -15.07 -8.64 -20.55
CA VAL A 267 -16.16 -9.11 -19.70
C VAL A 267 -16.62 -7.99 -18.79
N VAL A 268 -17.91 -7.70 -18.79
CA VAL A 268 -18.56 -6.84 -17.80
C VAL A 268 -19.51 -7.67 -16.95
N LEU A 269 -19.26 -7.67 -15.64
CA LEU A 269 -20.14 -8.32 -14.67
C LEU A 269 -21.07 -7.28 -14.05
N ILE A 270 -22.39 -7.51 -14.17
CA ILE A 270 -23.45 -6.69 -13.59
C ILE A 270 -24.01 -7.47 -12.40
N SER A 271 -23.72 -7.02 -11.18
CA SER A 271 -23.89 -7.79 -9.96
C SER A 271 -24.87 -7.15 -8.99
N TYR A 272 -25.72 -7.99 -8.39
CA TYR A 272 -26.61 -7.63 -7.30
C TYR A 272 -26.48 -8.63 -6.15
N PRO A 273 -26.48 -8.20 -4.88
CA PRO A 273 -26.64 -9.11 -3.75
C PRO A 273 -27.93 -9.93 -3.92
N LYS A 274 -27.92 -11.20 -3.51
CA LYS A 274 -29.08 -12.12 -3.67
C LYS A 274 -30.40 -11.52 -3.18
N GLY A 275 -30.37 -10.83 -2.04
CA GLY A 275 -31.56 -10.22 -1.45
C GLY A 275 -31.94 -8.83 -2.00
N ALA A 276 -31.16 -8.28 -2.95
CA ALA A 276 -31.34 -6.92 -3.46
C ALA A 276 -31.28 -6.85 -4.98
N PHE A 277 -31.71 -7.92 -5.66
CA PHE A 277 -31.75 -7.97 -7.13
C PHE A 277 -32.72 -6.94 -7.70
N GLY A 278 -32.24 -6.15 -8.68
CA GLY A 278 -33.03 -5.12 -9.35
C GLY A 278 -33.12 -3.78 -8.56
N ILE A 279 -32.55 -3.71 -7.37
CA ILE A 279 -32.50 -2.46 -6.61
C ILE A 279 -31.34 -1.58 -7.13
N PRO A 280 -31.58 -0.38 -7.71
CA PRO A 280 -30.54 0.43 -8.36
C PRO A 280 -29.36 0.76 -7.45
N GLY A 281 -29.59 1.05 -6.19
CA GLY A 281 -28.54 1.37 -5.20
C GLY A 281 -27.64 0.18 -4.83
N ALA A 282 -28.09 -1.05 -5.09
CA ALA A 282 -27.36 -2.30 -4.84
C ALA A 282 -26.54 -2.76 -6.04
N LEU A 283 -26.75 -2.16 -7.23
CA LEU A 283 -26.02 -2.48 -8.45
C LEU A 283 -24.52 -2.22 -8.28
N ARG A 284 -23.71 -3.20 -8.66
CA ARG A 284 -22.25 -3.07 -8.81
C ARG A 284 -21.87 -3.63 -10.17
N SER A 285 -20.89 -3.01 -10.81
CA SER A 285 -20.35 -3.53 -12.06
C SER A 285 -18.82 -3.63 -11.99
N PHE A 286 -18.30 -4.66 -12.67
CA PHE A 286 -16.87 -4.97 -12.73
C PHE A 286 -16.48 -5.18 -14.18
N ILE A 287 -15.25 -4.93 -14.51
CA ILE A 287 -14.65 -5.22 -15.80
C ILE A 287 -13.53 -6.23 -15.63
N CYS A 288 -13.39 -7.12 -16.60
CA CYS A 288 -12.23 -7.99 -16.75
C CYS A 288 -11.77 -7.97 -18.22
N THR A 289 -10.48 -7.71 -18.45
CA THR A 289 -9.90 -7.74 -19.80
C THR A 289 -9.46 -9.14 -20.23
N ASP A 290 -9.41 -10.11 -19.31
CA ASP A 290 -9.24 -11.53 -19.63
C ASP A 290 -10.61 -12.20 -19.79
N CYS A 291 -11.03 -12.43 -21.04
CA CYS A 291 -12.31 -13.05 -21.34
C CYS A 291 -12.34 -14.57 -21.07
N SER A 292 -11.18 -15.21 -20.86
CA SER A 292 -11.10 -16.64 -20.56
C SER A 292 -11.56 -17.01 -19.14
N LEU A 293 -11.53 -16.04 -18.22
CA LEU A 293 -11.93 -16.26 -16.84
C LEU A 293 -13.44 -16.45 -16.68
N SER A 294 -13.83 -17.40 -15.86
CA SER A 294 -15.21 -17.54 -15.42
C SER A 294 -15.64 -16.39 -14.51
N THR A 295 -16.95 -16.13 -14.42
CA THR A 295 -17.54 -15.12 -13.52
C THR A 295 -17.08 -15.29 -12.07
N SER A 296 -16.97 -16.54 -11.60
CA SER A 296 -16.53 -16.85 -10.24
C SER A 296 -15.05 -16.49 -10.02
N GLN A 297 -14.17 -16.83 -10.98
CA GLN A 297 -12.75 -16.49 -10.92
C GLN A 297 -12.55 -14.98 -10.89
N ILE A 298 -13.22 -14.24 -11.78
CA ILE A 298 -13.14 -12.76 -11.81
C ILE A 298 -13.48 -12.16 -10.45
N LEU A 299 -14.60 -12.57 -9.85
CA LEU A 299 -15.07 -12.00 -8.59
C LEU A 299 -14.18 -12.43 -7.41
N ASN A 300 -13.68 -13.67 -7.37
CA ASN A 300 -12.77 -14.13 -6.33
C ASN A 300 -11.41 -13.46 -6.45
N ASN A 301 -10.87 -13.28 -7.65
CA ASN A 301 -9.64 -12.53 -7.86
C ASN A 301 -9.81 -11.06 -7.44
N TYR A 302 -10.96 -10.44 -7.73
CA TYR A 302 -11.24 -9.08 -7.31
C TYR A 302 -11.25 -8.89 -5.78
N LEU A 303 -11.56 -9.94 -5.00
CA LEU A 303 -11.48 -9.88 -3.53
C LEU A 303 -10.07 -9.54 -3.03
N GLN A 304 -9.03 -9.93 -3.79
CA GLN A 304 -7.64 -9.62 -3.42
C GLN A 304 -7.38 -8.11 -3.36
N ARG A 305 -8.21 -7.28 -4.03
CA ARG A 305 -8.12 -5.81 -3.94
C ARG A 305 -8.23 -5.31 -2.49
N TRP A 306 -8.94 -6.04 -1.63
CA TRP A 306 -9.10 -5.66 -0.22
C TRP A 306 -7.77 -5.56 0.54
N THR A 307 -6.72 -6.22 0.08
CA THR A 307 -5.41 -6.21 0.75
C THR A 307 -4.80 -4.82 0.85
N ILE A 308 -5.05 -3.93 -0.13
CA ILE A 308 -4.54 -2.55 -0.07
C ILE A 308 -5.26 -1.71 0.99
N GLU A 309 -6.55 -1.96 1.23
CA GLU A 309 -7.31 -1.29 2.30
C GLU A 309 -6.81 -1.74 3.68
N VAL A 310 -6.47 -3.04 3.81
CA VAL A 310 -5.81 -3.59 5.01
C VAL A 310 -4.46 -2.92 5.21
N PHE A 311 -3.63 -2.83 4.18
CA PHE A 311 -2.34 -2.14 4.23
C PHE A 311 -2.47 -0.68 4.69
N PHE A 312 -3.38 0.12 4.10
CA PHE A 312 -3.58 1.51 4.52
C PHE A 312 -4.01 1.61 5.98
N ARG A 313 -4.86 0.69 6.44
CA ARG A 313 -5.27 0.63 7.86
C ARG A 313 -4.08 0.34 8.76
N GLN A 314 -3.27 -0.68 8.46
CA GLN A 314 -2.06 -1.05 9.20
C GLN A 314 -1.04 0.08 9.22
N ALA A 315 -0.77 0.68 8.08
CA ALA A 315 0.16 1.79 7.95
C ALA A 315 -0.27 3.03 8.78
N LYS A 316 -1.58 3.35 8.81
CA LYS A 316 -2.10 4.46 9.62
C LYS A 316 -2.13 4.13 11.12
N GLN A 317 -2.53 2.93 11.49
CA GLN A 317 -2.69 2.55 12.90
C GLN A 317 -1.36 2.28 13.58
N SER A 318 -0.49 1.48 12.95
CA SER A 318 0.74 0.96 13.55
C SER A 318 2.00 1.71 13.14
N LEU A 319 2.04 2.26 11.91
CA LEU A 319 3.24 2.90 11.36
C LEU A 319 3.13 4.43 11.26
N ALA A 320 2.06 5.03 11.75
CA ALA A 320 1.81 6.48 11.78
C ALA A 320 1.83 7.18 10.40
N LEU A 321 1.41 6.48 9.33
CA LEU A 321 1.38 7.02 7.96
C LEU A 321 0.64 8.37 7.84
N ASP A 322 -0.37 8.61 8.66
CA ASP A 322 -1.16 9.84 8.68
C ASP A 322 -0.89 10.75 9.89
N LYS A 323 -0.03 10.33 10.84
CA LYS A 323 0.20 11.05 12.11
C LYS A 323 1.45 11.93 12.11
N TYR A 324 2.29 11.85 11.09
CA TYR A 324 3.54 12.63 11.03
C TYR A 324 3.31 14.13 11.22
N GLN A 325 4.29 14.78 11.87
CA GLN A 325 4.33 16.23 12.10
C GLN A 325 5.50 16.88 11.33
N ILE A 326 5.77 16.40 10.13
CA ILE A 326 6.75 16.91 9.18
C ILE A 326 6.03 17.89 8.26
N ARG A 327 6.68 19.01 7.90
CA ARG A 327 6.07 20.04 7.06
C ARG A 327 6.60 20.06 5.62
N SER A 328 7.86 19.64 5.41
CA SER A 328 8.44 19.60 4.07
C SER A 328 7.97 18.39 3.28
N SER A 329 7.65 18.59 2.03
CA SER A 329 7.26 17.54 1.10
C SER A 329 8.31 16.42 1.01
N LYS A 330 9.60 16.80 0.87
CA LYS A 330 10.72 15.86 0.85
C LYS A 330 10.79 15.01 2.12
N GLY A 331 10.65 15.64 3.28
CA GLY A 331 10.68 14.92 4.56
C GLY A 331 9.51 13.95 4.72
N ILE A 332 8.32 14.30 4.21
CA ILE A 332 7.13 13.44 4.25
C ILE A 332 7.31 12.24 3.31
N ARG A 333 7.79 12.46 2.07
CA ARG A 333 8.08 11.36 1.13
C ARG A 333 9.09 10.38 1.71
N ARG A 334 10.18 10.87 2.29
CA ARG A 334 11.20 10.05 2.99
C ARG A 334 10.62 9.29 4.18
N PHE A 335 9.76 9.92 4.95
CA PHE A 335 9.07 9.26 6.05
C PHE A 335 8.17 8.13 5.54
N TRP A 336 7.39 8.34 4.50
CA TRP A 336 6.55 7.30 3.90
C TRP A 336 7.38 6.15 3.30
N LEU A 337 8.52 6.46 2.71
CA LEU A 337 9.44 5.43 2.23
C LEU A 337 9.97 4.57 3.38
N LEU A 338 10.38 5.18 4.49
CA LEU A 338 10.79 4.43 5.69
C LEU A 338 9.64 3.62 6.30
N MET A 339 8.40 4.09 6.17
CA MET A 339 7.21 3.30 6.53
C MET A 339 7.06 2.06 5.66
N SER A 340 7.33 2.16 4.35
CA SER A 340 7.33 1.01 3.44
C SER A 340 8.41 0.00 3.81
N VAL A 341 9.59 0.48 4.23
CA VAL A 341 10.66 -0.39 4.78
C VAL A 341 10.19 -1.07 6.07
N ALA A 342 9.54 -0.33 6.99
CA ALA A 342 9.00 -0.91 8.22
C ALA A 342 7.94 -1.98 7.94
N HIS A 343 7.03 -1.73 6.99
CA HIS A 343 6.05 -2.72 6.55
C HIS A 343 6.74 -3.99 6.01
N TYR A 344 7.74 -3.82 5.13
CA TYR A 344 8.51 -4.93 4.60
C TYR A 344 9.18 -5.74 5.73
N ILE A 345 9.81 -5.08 6.70
CA ILE A 345 10.44 -5.72 7.87
C ILE A 345 9.42 -6.58 8.62
N CYS A 346 8.21 -6.04 8.88
CA CYS A 346 7.15 -6.80 9.55
C CYS A 346 6.76 -8.05 8.76
N CYS A 347 6.52 -7.92 7.46
CA CYS A 347 6.17 -9.07 6.62
C CYS A 347 7.26 -10.15 6.65
N MET A 348 8.54 -9.75 6.66
CA MET A 348 9.65 -10.70 6.74
C MET A 348 9.82 -11.31 8.14
N ALA A 349 9.52 -10.58 9.19
CA ALA A 349 9.65 -11.03 10.57
C ALA A 349 8.62 -12.11 10.96
N SER A 350 7.48 -12.16 10.29
CA SER A 350 6.47 -13.19 10.50
C SER A 350 6.84 -14.57 9.91
N GLY A 351 7.96 -14.66 9.18
CA GLY A 351 8.41 -15.88 8.52
C GLY A 351 7.49 -16.32 7.38
N LYS A 352 7.10 -17.59 7.34
CA LYS A 352 6.28 -18.14 6.25
C LYS A 352 4.88 -17.54 6.12
N GLU A 353 4.34 -16.97 7.19
CA GLU A 353 2.99 -16.38 7.18
C GLU A 353 2.94 -15.04 6.44
N CYS A 354 4.07 -14.34 6.31
CA CYS A 354 4.19 -13.00 5.71
C CYS A 354 3.10 -12.00 6.16
N SER A 355 2.63 -12.17 7.41
CA SER A 355 1.58 -11.34 8.01
C SER A 355 2.18 -10.12 8.69
N PHE A 356 1.69 -8.94 8.34
CA PHE A 356 2.14 -7.69 8.94
C PHE A 356 1.91 -7.68 10.46
N GLU A 357 0.70 -8.00 10.93
CA GLU A 357 0.35 -7.97 12.36
C GLU A 357 1.25 -8.90 13.17
N ARG A 358 1.40 -10.12 12.70
CA ARG A 358 2.26 -11.11 13.36
C ARG A 358 3.71 -10.64 13.41
N GLY A 359 4.20 -10.12 12.29
CA GLY A 359 5.57 -9.61 12.22
C GLY A 359 5.79 -8.38 13.09
N TYR A 360 4.81 -7.47 13.16
CA TYR A 360 4.88 -6.31 14.04
C TYR A 360 5.01 -6.71 15.52
N GLU A 361 4.22 -7.67 15.97
CA GLU A 361 4.34 -8.24 17.32
C GLU A 361 5.70 -8.90 17.57
N VAL A 362 6.20 -9.66 16.58
CA VAL A 362 7.50 -10.31 16.67
C VAL A 362 8.62 -9.27 16.81
N ILE A 363 8.61 -8.23 15.99
CA ILE A 363 9.61 -7.14 16.07
C ILE A 363 9.54 -6.45 17.42
N GLN A 364 8.36 -6.06 17.90
CA GLN A 364 8.21 -5.41 19.20
C GLN A 364 8.76 -6.27 20.35
N LYS A 365 8.48 -7.58 20.33
CA LYS A 365 8.99 -8.52 21.33
C LYS A 365 10.52 -8.65 21.25
N GLN A 366 11.09 -8.74 20.06
CA GLN A 366 12.53 -8.82 19.87
C GLN A 366 13.23 -7.54 20.34
N LEU A 367 12.70 -6.36 20.01
CA LEU A 367 13.25 -5.09 20.46
C LEU A 367 13.16 -4.91 21.98
N LEU A 368 12.05 -5.35 22.60
CA LEU A 368 11.96 -5.36 24.07
C LEU A 368 12.99 -6.28 24.70
N THR A 369 13.19 -7.48 24.15
CA THR A 369 14.21 -8.42 24.63
C THR A 369 15.61 -7.83 24.50
N GLU A 370 15.94 -7.20 23.35
CA GLU A 370 17.22 -6.53 23.11
C GLU A 370 17.47 -5.43 24.16
N ARG A 371 16.46 -4.60 24.46
CA ARG A 371 16.53 -3.55 25.46
C ARG A 371 16.73 -4.07 26.88
N ILE A 372 15.99 -5.11 27.28
CA ILE A 372 16.14 -5.77 28.58
C ILE A 372 17.55 -6.37 28.72
N THR A 373 18.04 -7.05 27.66
CA THR A 373 19.38 -7.64 27.65
C THR A 373 20.47 -6.58 27.80
N TYR A 374 20.30 -5.43 27.13
CA TYR A 374 21.21 -4.30 27.26
C TYR A 374 21.27 -3.79 28.71
N ILE A 375 20.10 -3.56 29.35
CA ILE A 375 20.00 -3.08 30.74
C ILE A 375 20.62 -4.09 31.70
N TYR A 376 20.35 -5.38 31.51
CA TYR A 376 20.93 -6.46 32.31
C TYR A 376 22.44 -6.48 32.21
N ASN A 377 23.00 -6.35 31.02
CA ASN A 377 24.44 -6.33 30.78
C ASN A 377 25.12 -5.08 31.41
N CYS A 378 24.43 -3.92 31.37
CA CYS A 378 24.89 -2.72 32.09
C CYS A 378 24.98 -2.98 33.62
N GLY A 379 23.96 -3.62 34.19
CA GLY A 379 23.97 -4.01 35.59
C GLY A 379 25.08 -5.01 35.93
N ALA A 380 25.28 -6.05 35.12
CA ALA A 380 26.35 -7.00 35.25
C ALA A 380 27.76 -6.35 35.17
N ALA A 381 27.91 -5.33 34.32
CA ALA A 381 29.11 -4.51 34.21
C ALA A 381 29.24 -3.43 35.30
N ARG A 382 28.32 -3.40 36.30
CA ARG A 382 28.28 -2.42 37.40
C ARG A 382 28.19 -0.96 36.95
N VAL A 383 27.53 -0.71 35.81
CA VAL A 383 27.18 0.66 35.38
C VAL A 383 26.18 1.24 36.38
N SER A 384 26.35 2.50 36.78
CA SER A 384 25.46 3.14 37.75
C SER A 384 24.02 3.20 37.23
N LEU A 385 23.03 3.03 38.13
CA LEU A 385 21.62 3.11 37.76
C LEU A 385 21.28 4.43 37.07
N ASP A 386 21.82 5.56 37.59
CA ASP A 386 21.60 6.88 37.01
C ASP A 386 22.10 6.98 35.55
N SER A 387 23.27 6.37 35.27
CA SER A 387 23.78 6.27 33.90
C SER A 387 22.89 5.44 32.99
N VAL A 388 22.33 4.35 33.49
CA VAL A 388 21.40 3.52 32.71
C VAL A 388 20.08 4.24 32.53
N LEU A 389 19.54 4.88 33.53
CA LEU A 389 18.29 5.65 33.45
C LEU A 389 18.42 6.83 32.46
N ALA A 390 19.56 7.50 32.43
CA ALA A 390 19.84 8.57 31.45
C ALA A 390 19.82 8.10 29.99
N LEU A 391 20.04 6.79 29.75
CA LEU A 391 20.00 6.20 28.42
C LEU A 391 18.58 5.69 28.04
N VAL A 392 17.73 5.42 29.02
CA VAL A 392 16.42 4.77 28.83
C VAL A 392 15.25 5.76 28.97
N ALA A 393 15.49 6.90 29.64
CA ALA A 393 14.53 8.00 29.82
C ALA A 393 14.44 8.87 28.59
#